data_234cd0a1903891a4f21cfadb49ef4d9a
#
_entry.id   234cd0a1903891a4f21cfadb49ef4d9a
#
_cell.length_a   1.000
_cell.length_b   1.000
_cell.length_c   1.000
_cell.angle_alpha   90.00
_cell.angle_beta   90.00
_cell.angle_gamma   90.00
#
_symmetry.space_group_name_H-M   'P 1'
#
loop_
_entity.id
_entity.type
_entity.pdbx_description
1 polymer ?
#
loop_
_entity_poly.entity_id
_entity_poly.type
_entity_poly.pdbx_seq_one_letter_code
_entity_poly.pdbx_strand_id
1 'polypeptide(L)'
;MAMFIASRRLSAGSEASLMRFTVCWRSFSTSFREERDTFGPILVPSDKLWGAQTQRSLQNFEIGGDRERMPEPIIRAFGILKKCAAKVNIEYGLDPSIGKAIMQAAQEVAEGKLNDHFPLVVWQTGSGTQSNMNANEVIANRAAEILGHKRGEKFVHPNDHVNRSQSSNDTFPTVMHIAAATEINSRLIPNLKTLQTSLHSKV
;
A
#
# COMPACT_ATOMS: atom_id res chain seq x y z
N MET A 1 27.11 3.90 -23.24
CA MET A 1 27.48 5.05 -24.09
C MET A 1 28.30 5.99 -23.21
N ALA A 2 29.63 5.89 -23.35
CA ALA A 2 30.59 6.62 -22.52
C ALA A 2 30.84 7.99 -23.15
N MET A 3 30.66 9.05 -22.35
CA MET A 3 30.92 10.42 -22.78
C MET A 3 32.31 10.84 -22.31
N PHE A 4 33.24 10.98 -23.25
CA PHE A 4 34.57 11.56 -23.05
C PHE A 4 34.45 13.05 -22.82
N ILE A 5 35.03 13.56 -21.72
CA ILE A 5 35.25 15.00 -21.54
C ILE A 5 36.74 15.26 -21.59
N ALA A 6 37.10 16.05 -22.60
CA ALA A 6 38.46 16.48 -22.87
C ALA A 6 38.97 17.49 -21.83
N SER A 7 40.19 17.28 -21.34
CA SER A 7 40.88 18.22 -20.46
C SER A 7 41.51 19.37 -21.31
N ARG A 8 41.14 20.61 -21.00
CA ARG A 8 41.94 21.78 -21.37
C ARG A 8 42.72 22.25 -20.13
N ARG A 9 44.05 22.20 -20.24
CA ARG A 9 44.96 22.91 -19.37
C ARG A 9 44.91 24.41 -19.62
N LEU A 10 44.65 25.20 -18.62
CA LEU A 10 44.99 26.62 -18.58
C LEU A 10 45.87 26.86 -17.36
N SER A 11 46.98 27.53 -17.60
CA SER A 11 48.02 27.86 -16.64
C SER A 11 47.70 29.14 -15.86
N ALA A 12 48.17 29.13 -14.61
CA ALA A 12 48.58 30.22 -13.73
C ALA A 12 47.52 31.12 -13.09
N GLY A 13 47.49 31.06 -11.76
CA GLY A 13 47.40 32.19 -10.85
C GLY A 13 46.05 32.56 -10.28
N SER A 14 45.68 31.93 -9.18
CA SER A 14 45.18 32.56 -7.95
C SER A 14 44.59 31.48 -7.02
N GLU A 15 44.94 31.55 -5.74
CA GLU A 15 44.43 30.68 -4.72
C GLU A 15 42.90 30.87 -4.59
N ALA A 16 42.15 29.96 -5.16
CA ALA A 16 40.71 29.81 -4.91
C ALA A 16 40.49 28.51 -4.13
N SER A 17 40.06 28.66 -2.90
CA SER A 17 39.60 27.61 -2.02
C SER A 17 38.62 26.68 -2.76
N LEU A 18 39.06 25.49 -3.13
CA LEU A 18 38.20 24.45 -3.67
C LEU A 18 37.35 23.88 -2.54
N MET A 19 36.13 24.39 -2.39
CA MET A 19 35.10 23.67 -1.64
C MET A 19 34.83 22.35 -2.37
N ARG A 20 35.39 21.27 -1.84
CA ARG A 20 35.05 19.91 -2.24
C ARG A 20 33.61 19.63 -1.80
N PHE A 21 32.66 19.80 -2.70
CA PHE A 21 31.33 19.21 -2.52
C PHE A 21 31.47 17.69 -2.60
N THR A 22 31.58 17.07 -1.43
CA THR A 22 31.44 15.61 -1.30
C THR A 22 29.97 15.30 -1.48
N VAL A 23 29.56 14.96 -2.72
CA VAL A 23 28.24 14.38 -2.96
C VAL A 23 28.22 13.02 -2.27
N CYS A 24 27.63 12.97 -1.09
CA CYS A 24 27.40 11.72 -0.39
C CYS A 24 26.29 10.95 -1.13
N TRP A 25 26.69 10.07 -2.04
CA TRP A 25 25.80 9.08 -2.62
C TRP A 25 25.42 8.09 -1.52
N ARG A 26 24.29 8.33 -0.86
CA ARG A 26 23.67 7.27 -0.06
C ARG A 26 23.22 6.20 -1.04
N SER A 27 24.00 5.13 -1.16
CA SER A 27 23.54 3.87 -1.72
C SER A 27 22.41 3.38 -0.82
N PHE A 28 21.17 3.52 -1.25
CA PHE A 28 20.05 2.82 -0.65
C PHE A 28 20.23 1.35 -0.97
N SER A 29 20.93 0.64 -0.10
CA SER A 29 20.94 -0.82 -0.13
C SER A 29 19.53 -1.26 0.28
N THR A 30 18.70 -1.60 -0.71
CA THR A 30 17.41 -2.21 -0.45
C THR A 30 17.67 -3.59 0.16
N SER A 31 17.41 -3.74 1.44
CA SER A 31 17.44 -5.05 2.07
C SER A 31 16.18 -5.83 1.72
N PHE A 32 16.32 -7.14 1.56
CA PHE A 32 15.20 -8.04 1.28
C PHE A 32 15.01 -9.00 2.45
N ARG A 33 13.77 -9.39 2.68
CA ARG A 33 13.42 -10.51 3.56
C ARG A 33 12.83 -11.65 2.72
N GLU A 34 13.04 -12.87 3.14
CA GLU A 34 12.38 -14.03 2.55
C GLU A 34 10.98 -14.19 3.15
N GLU A 35 9.98 -14.29 2.29
CA GLU A 35 8.64 -14.72 2.64
C GLU A 35 8.28 -15.99 1.91
N ARG A 36 7.28 -16.72 2.42
CA ARG A 36 6.85 -18.01 1.83
C ARG A 36 5.34 -18.05 1.68
N ASP A 37 4.91 -18.63 0.58
CA ASP A 37 3.54 -19.06 0.34
C ASP A 37 3.51 -20.51 -0.17
N THR A 38 2.38 -20.97 -0.67
CA THR A 38 2.22 -22.33 -1.23
C THR A 38 3.08 -22.59 -2.46
N PHE A 39 3.55 -21.55 -3.16
CA PHE A 39 4.44 -21.63 -4.33
C PHE A 39 5.94 -21.61 -3.95
N GLY A 40 6.26 -21.46 -2.67
CA GLY A 40 7.63 -21.47 -2.18
C GLY A 40 8.15 -20.10 -1.75
N PRO A 41 9.48 -19.96 -1.54
CA PRO A 41 10.09 -18.73 -1.07
C PRO A 41 10.10 -17.63 -2.15
N ILE A 42 10.03 -16.37 -1.71
CA ILE A 42 10.16 -15.19 -2.55
C ILE A 42 10.79 -14.05 -1.73
N LEU A 43 11.60 -13.22 -2.38
CA LEU A 43 12.20 -12.05 -1.76
C LEU A 43 11.28 -10.85 -1.85
N VAL A 44 11.03 -10.22 -0.70
CA VAL A 44 10.21 -9.02 -0.56
C VAL A 44 11.07 -7.91 0.04
N PRO A 45 10.99 -6.65 -0.43
CA PRO A 45 11.73 -5.54 0.18
C PRO A 45 11.41 -5.41 1.68
N SER A 46 12.44 -5.33 2.52
CA SER A 46 12.27 -5.37 3.98
C SER A 46 11.52 -4.16 4.56
N ASP A 47 11.54 -3.02 3.84
CA ASP A 47 10.83 -1.80 4.23
C ASP A 47 9.32 -1.86 3.94
N LYS A 48 8.87 -2.83 3.12
CA LYS A 48 7.48 -2.95 2.69
C LYS A 48 6.67 -3.88 3.60
N LEU A 49 5.38 -3.55 3.78
CA LEU A 49 4.45 -4.35 4.59
C LEU A 49 3.76 -5.45 3.79
N TRP A 50 3.78 -5.41 2.46
CA TRP A 50 3.20 -6.49 1.68
C TRP A 50 4.01 -7.78 1.80
N GLY A 51 3.41 -8.90 1.45
CA GLY A 51 4.01 -10.24 1.56
C GLY A 51 4.22 -10.92 0.21
N ALA A 52 4.28 -12.26 0.26
CA ALA A 52 4.61 -13.10 -0.87
C ALA A 52 3.59 -13.00 -2.02
N GLN A 53 2.30 -12.98 -1.74
CA GLN A 53 1.25 -12.95 -2.75
C GLN A 53 1.26 -11.63 -3.55
N THR A 54 1.42 -10.51 -2.86
CA THR A 54 1.57 -9.20 -3.52
C THR A 54 2.84 -9.15 -4.35
N GLN A 55 3.97 -9.67 -3.83
CA GLN A 55 5.22 -9.69 -4.58
C GLN A 55 5.12 -10.52 -5.86
N ARG A 56 4.44 -11.67 -5.82
CA ARG A 56 4.18 -12.47 -7.03
C ARG A 56 3.27 -11.73 -8.02
N SER A 57 2.26 -11.03 -7.51
CA SER A 57 1.38 -10.22 -8.37
C SER A 57 2.15 -9.14 -9.12
N LEU A 58 3.10 -8.47 -8.46
CA LEU A 58 3.99 -7.49 -9.11
C LEU A 58 4.84 -8.12 -10.22
N GLN A 59 5.31 -9.36 -10.02
CA GLN A 59 6.11 -10.07 -11.03
C GLN A 59 5.25 -10.59 -12.20
N ASN A 60 3.99 -10.91 -11.94
CA ASN A 60 3.09 -11.46 -12.96
C ASN A 60 2.41 -10.39 -13.81
N PHE A 61 2.25 -9.18 -13.31
CA PHE A 61 1.48 -8.10 -13.95
C PHE A 61 2.33 -6.83 -14.08
N GLU A 62 3.33 -6.87 -14.93
CA GLU A 62 4.21 -5.72 -15.24
C GLU A 62 3.55 -4.78 -16.28
N ILE A 63 2.31 -4.37 -16.03
CA ILE A 63 1.50 -3.55 -16.94
C ILE A 63 1.07 -2.27 -16.21
N GLY A 64 1.02 -1.15 -16.93
CA GLY A 64 0.44 0.11 -16.45
C GLY A 64 1.33 0.98 -15.58
N GLY A 65 2.33 0.40 -14.93
CA GLY A 65 3.27 1.13 -14.07
C GLY A 65 2.58 1.93 -12.94
N ASP A 66 3.24 2.97 -12.46
CA ASP A 66 2.76 3.76 -11.31
C ASP A 66 1.47 4.55 -11.56
N ARG A 67 1.14 4.81 -12.83
CA ARG A 67 -0.05 5.61 -13.19
C ARG A 67 -1.35 4.84 -13.06
N GLU A 68 -1.29 3.53 -13.12
CA GLU A 68 -2.47 2.66 -13.17
C GLU A 68 -2.59 1.79 -11.90
N ARG A 69 -2.09 2.29 -10.79
CA ARG A 69 -2.25 1.66 -9.48
C ARG A 69 -3.71 1.66 -9.05
N MET A 70 -4.04 0.72 -8.18
CA MET A 70 -5.35 0.66 -7.54
C MET A 70 -5.66 2.00 -6.86
N PRO A 71 -6.81 2.64 -7.14
CA PRO A 71 -7.14 3.96 -6.61
C PRO A 71 -7.20 4.00 -5.08
N GLU A 72 -6.69 5.09 -4.48
CA GLU A 72 -6.72 5.29 -3.02
C GLU A 72 -8.11 5.08 -2.37
N PRO A 73 -9.24 5.54 -2.94
CA PRO A 73 -10.54 5.27 -2.34
C PRO A 73 -10.83 3.78 -2.13
N ILE A 74 -10.38 2.92 -3.06
CA ILE A 74 -10.49 1.46 -2.94
C ILE A 74 -9.62 0.96 -1.78
N ILE A 75 -8.39 1.44 -1.68
CA ILE A 75 -7.46 1.06 -0.60
C ILE A 75 -8.03 1.45 0.76
N ARG A 76 -8.53 2.67 0.91
CA ARG A 76 -9.16 3.16 2.14
C ARG A 76 -10.41 2.36 2.51
N ALA A 77 -11.22 2.00 1.51
CA ALA A 77 -12.40 1.17 1.71
C ALA A 77 -12.05 -0.24 2.19
N PHE A 78 -10.93 -0.84 1.73
CA PHE A 78 -10.41 -2.08 2.33
C PHE A 78 -10.12 -1.91 3.83
N GLY A 79 -9.50 -0.81 4.23
CA GLY A 79 -9.27 -0.49 5.64
C GLY A 79 -10.56 -0.48 6.45
N ILE A 80 -11.60 0.18 5.95
CA ILE A 80 -12.92 0.24 6.61
C ILE A 80 -13.51 -1.18 6.74
N LEU A 81 -13.56 -1.93 5.64
CA LEU A 81 -14.14 -3.27 5.61
C LEU A 81 -13.39 -4.22 6.56
N LYS A 82 -12.06 -4.27 6.48
CA LYS A 82 -11.24 -5.18 7.31
C LYS A 82 -11.33 -4.85 8.79
N LYS A 83 -11.42 -3.56 9.14
CA LYS A 83 -11.67 -3.13 10.52
C LYS A 83 -13.01 -3.66 11.05
N CYS A 84 -14.08 -3.52 10.26
CA CYS A 84 -15.41 -4.01 10.64
C CYS A 84 -15.44 -5.53 10.75
N ALA A 85 -14.83 -6.24 9.78
CA ALA A 85 -14.73 -7.69 9.81
C ALA A 85 -13.97 -8.21 11.04
N ALA A 86 -12.83 -7.59 11.39
CA ALA A 86 -12.07 -7.95 12.58
C ALA A 86 -12.88 -7.75 13.88
N LYS A 87 -13.65 -6.65 13.96
CA LYS A 87 -14.53 -6.39 15.10
C LYS A 87 -15.54 -7.52 15.29
N VAL A 88 -16.22 -7.93 14.24
CA VAL A 88 -17.19 -9.03 14.27
C VAL A 88 -16.49 -10.36 14.58
N ASN A 89 -15.36 -10.64 13.95
CA ASN A 89 -14.64 -11.89 14.15
C ASN A 89 -14.15 -12.11 15.60
N ILE A 90 -13.91 -11.05 16.37
CA ILE A 90 -13.63 -11.16 17.82
C ILE A 90 -14.80 -11.84 18.54
N GLU A 91 -16.04 -11.51 18.19
CA GLU A 91 -17.25 -12.12 18.79
C GLU A 91 -17.39 -13.60 18.39
N TYR A 92 -16.78 -14.00 17.27
CA TYR A 92 -16.77 -15.37 16.73
C TYR A 92 -15.43 -16.11 16.91
N GLY A 93 -14.67 -15.74 17.96
CA GLY A 93 -13.50 -16.51 18.39
C GLY A 93 -12.17 -16.15 17.73
N LEU A 94 -12.04 -14.97 17.14
CA LEU A 94 -10.74 -14.38 16.87
C LEU A 94 -10.16 -13.87 18.21
N ASP A 95 -8.87 -14.16 18.45
CA ASP A 95 -8.20 -13.65 19.64
C ASP A 95 -8.36 -12.12 19.76
N PRO A 96 -8.83 -11.60 20.91
CA PRO A 96 -9.11 -10.18 21.06
C PRO A 96 -7.88 -9.28 20.90
N SER A 97 -6.67 -9.75 21.24
CA SER A 97 -5.43 -8.99 21.09
C SER A 97 -5.06 -8.84 19.61
N ILE A 98 -5.13 -9.94 18.87
CA ILE A 98 -4.93 -9.98 17.42
C ILE A 98 -6.01 -9.13 16.72
N GLY A 99 -7.27 -9.31 17.08
CA GLY A 99 -8.37 -8.56 16.48
C GLY A 99 -8.26 -7.05 16.69
N LYS A 100 -7.86 -6.58 17.87
CA LYS A 100 -7.61 -5.16 18.14
C LYS A 100 -6.43 -4.61 17.33
N ALA A 101 -5.35 -5.38 17.21
CA ALA A 101 -4.20 -4.99 16.39
C ALA A 101 -4.57 -4.90 14.91
N ILE A 102 -5.37 -5.85 14.38
CA ILE A 102 -5.92 -5.79 13.03
C ILE A 102 -6.80 -4.55 12.84
N MET A 103 -7.68 -4.25 13.78
CA MET A 103 -8.53 -3.06 13.72
C MET A 103 -7.71 -1.76 13.69
N GLN A 104 -6.64 -1.68 14.45
CA GLN A 104 -5.74 -0.53 14.46
C GLN A 104 -4.98 -0.41 13.14
N ALA A 105 -4.38 -1.48 12.64
CA ALA A 105 -3.70 -1.50 11.35
C ALA A 105 -4.64 -1.16 10.18
N ALA A 106 -5.85 -1.71 10.18
CA ALA A 106 -6.88 -1.41 9.19
C ALA A 106 -7.35 0.06 9.25
N GLN A 107 -7.38 0.68 10.44
CA GLN A 107 -7.64 2.09 10.59
C GLN A 107 -6.53 2.95 9.94
N GLU A 108 -5.25 2.57 10.10
CA GLU A 108 -4.13 3.25 9.42
C GLU A 108 -4.26 3.18 7.89
N VAL A 109 -4.74 2.06 7.34
CA VAL A 109 -5.06 1.92 5.91
C VAL A 109 -6.22 2.85 5.52
N ALA A 110 -7.31 2.88 6.28
CA ALA A 110 -8.46 3.74 6.01
C ALA A 110 -8.11 5.23 6.03
N GLU A 111 -7.15 5.62 6.86
CA GLU A 111 -6.63 6.99 6.95
C GLU A 111 -5.61 7.33 5.84
N GLY A 112 -5.21 6.35 5.03
CA GLY A 112 -4.23 6.52 3.95
C GLY A 112 -2.77 6.61 4.41
N LYS A 113 -2.47 6.23 5.64
CA LYS A 113 -1.10 6.27 6.20
C LYS A 113 -0.17 5.22 5.61
N LEU A 114 -0.74 4.19 4.97
CA LEU A 114 -0.02 3.03 4.45
C LEU A 114 -0.11 2.90 2.91
N ASN A 115 -0.47 3.97 2.20
CA ASN A 115 -0.68 3.95 0.75
C ASN A 115 0.53 3.41 -0.04
N ASP A 116 1.76 3.69 0.41
CA ASP A 116 3.00 3.24 -0.24
C ASP A 116 3.21 1.71 -0.20
N HIS A 117 2.35 0.99 0.54
CA HIS A 117 2.37 -0.46 0.64
C HIS A 117 1.33 -1.14 -0.26
N PHE A 118 0.67 -0.38 -1.15
CA PHE A 118 -0.32 -0.86 -2.11
C PHE A 118 0.15 -0.62 -3.55
N PRO A 119 1.12 -1.40 -4.04
CA PRO A 119 1.77 -1.15 -5.33
C PRO A 119 1.00 -1.73 -6.52
N LEU A 120 -0.06 -2.52 -6.29
CA LEU A 120 -0.71 -3.27 -7.36
C LEU A 120 -1.48 -2.36 -8.32
N VAL A 121 -1.40 -2.70 -9.60
CA VAL A 121 -2.12 -2.03 -10.69
C VAL A 121 -3.54 -2.57 -10.85
N VAL A 122 -4.37 -1.85 -11.59
CA VAL A 122 -5.75 -2.29 -11.90
C VAL A 122 -5.77 -3.47 -12.88
N TRP A 123 -4.72 -3.67 -13.66
CA TRP A 123 -4.54 -4.76 -14.63
C TRP A 123 -4.10 -6.04 -13.92
N GLN A 124 -5.06 -6.72 -13.32
CA GLN A 124 -4.89 -8.01 -12.65
C GLN A 124 -6.10 -8.89 -12.94
N THR A 125 -6.26 -10.04 -12.27
CA THR A 125 -7.44 -10.87 -12.43
C THR A 125 -8.72 -10.12 -12.01
N GLY A 126 -9.81 -10.28 -12.77
CA GLY A 126 -11.06 -9.55 -12.54
C GLY A 126 -11.78 -9.87 -11.22
N SER A 127 -11.32 -10.87 -10.46
CA SER A 127 -11.89 -11.26 -9.16
C SER A 127 -11.51 -10.34 -7.99
N GLY A 128 -10.51 -9.46 -8.17
CA GLY A 128 -9.98 -8.60 -7.09
C GLY A 128 -9.17 -9.32 -6.02
N THR A 129 -8.84 -10.59 -6.23
CA THR A 129 -8.14 -11.43 -5.24
C THR A 129 -6.78 -10.85 -4.88
N GLN A 130 -6.00 -10.37 -5.84
CA GLN A 130 -4.67 -9.81 -5.58
C GLN A 130 -4.76 -8.56 -4.70
N SER A 131 -5.71 -7.65 -4.95
CA SER A 131 -5.92 -6.46 -4.12
C SER A 131 -6.39 -6.83 -2.71
N ASN A 132 -7.28 -7.81 -2.57
CA ASN A 132 -7.70 -8.31 -1.27
C ASN A 132 -6.51 -8.93 -0.51
N MET A 133 -5.67 -9.71 -1.18
CA MET A 133 -4.48 -10.30 -0.55
C MET A 133 -3.46 -9.23 -0.17
N ASN A 134 -3.25 -8.20 -1.00
CA ASN A 134 -2.40 -7.07 -0.64
C ASN A 134 -2.88 -6.40 0.65
N ALA A 135 -4.17 -6.10 0.77
CA ALA A 135 -4.73 -5.54 2.00
C ALA A 135 -4.55 -6.48 3.20
N ASN A 136 -4.77 -7.79 3.01
CA ASN A 136 -4.58 -8.78 4.08
C ASN A 136 -3.12 -8.83 4.57
N GLU A 137 -2.16 -8.86 3.64
CA GLU A 137 -0.73 -8.94 3.96
C GLU A 137 -0.23 -7.66 4.65
N VAL A 138 -0.60 -6.48 4.14
CA VAL A 138 -0.23 -5.19 4.74
C VAL A 138 -0.79 -5.06 6.15
N ILE A 139 -2.07 -5.36 6.34
CA ILE A 139 -2.73 -5.29 7.65
C ILE A 139 -2.15 -6.34 8.61
N ALA A 140 -1.87 -7.57 8.14
CA ALA A 140 -1.30 -8.62 8.96
C ALA A 140 0.11 -8.26 9.47
N ASN A 141 1.00 -7.81 8.58
CA ASN A 141 2.34 -7.41 8.97
C ASN A 141 2.33 -6.18 9.88
N ARG A 142 1.46 -5.20 9.62
CA ARG A 142 1.32 -4.03 10.49
C ARG A 142 0.76 -4.38 11.87
N ALA A 143 -0.23 -5.25 11.93
CA ALA A 143 -0.78 -5.76 13.19
C ALA A 143 0.26 -6.57 13.99
N ALA A 144 1.09 -7.36 13.31
CA ALA A 144 2.22 -8.06 13.95
C ALA A 144 3.22 -7.07 14.57
N GLU A 145 3.57 -5.98 13.87
CA GLU A 145 4.43 -4.92 14.42
C GLU A 145 3.82 -4.25 15.66
N ILE A 146 2.51 -3.96 15.64
CA ILE A 146 1.79 -3.38 16.80
C ILE A 146 1.89 -4.30 18.01
N LEU A 147 1.94 -5.62 17.79
CA LEU A 147 2.10 -6.64 18.85
C LEU A 147 3.57 -6.94 19.19
N GLY A 148 4.55 -6.23 18.60
CA GLY A 148 5.98 -6.37 18.88
C GLY A 148 6.70 -7.46 18.11
N HIS A 149 6.09 -8.01 17.07
CA HIS A 149 6.66 -9.05 16.19
C HIS A 149 7.27 -8.45 14.90
N LYS A 150 8.14 -9.22 14.24
CA LYS A 150 8.77 -8.79 12.99
C LYS A 150 7.87 -9.09 11.79
N ARG A 151 8.07 -8.32 10.72
CA ARG A 151 7.44 -8.57 9.42
C ARG A 151 7.83 -9.93 8.89
N GLY A 152 6.89 -10.66 8.30
CA GLY A 152 7.12 -11.98 7.72
C GLY A 152 7.09 -13.15 8.70
N GLU A 153 7.08 -12.90 10.01
CA GLU A 153 6.93 -13.97 11.03
C GLU A 153 5.54 -14.62 11.01
N LYS A 154 4.56 -13.99 10.34
CA LYS A 154 3.16 -14.45 10.25
C LYS A 154 2.48 -14.70 11.61
N PHE A 155 2.91 -14.01 12.66
CA PHE A 155 2.24 -14.04 13.95
C PHE A 155 0.77 -13.65 13.80
N VAL A 156 0.49 -12.61 13.00
CA VAL A 156 -0.84 -12.34 12.46
C VAL A 156 -0.88 -12.87 11.03
N HIS A 157 -1.72 -13.89 10.78
CA HIS A 157 -1.78 -14.54 9.49
C HIS A 157 -2.76 -13.83 8.54
N PRO A 158 -2.37 -13.51 7.28
CA PRO A 158 -3.21 -12.78 6.34
C PRO A 158 -4.56 -13.45 6.06
N ASN A 159 -4.58 -14.79 5.88
CA ASN A 159 -5.80 -15.53 5.58
C ASN A 159 -6.58 -15.90 6.84
N ASP A 160 -5.90 -16.46 7.86
CA ASP A 160 -6.59 -17.09 9.00
C ASP A 160 -7.11 -16.06 10.01
N HIS A 161 -6.47 -14.88 10.07
CA HIS A 161 -6.85 -13.81 10.99
C HIS A 161 -7.49 -12.62 10.27
N VAL A 162 -6.81 -12.00 9.27
CA VAL A 162 -7.32 -10.78 8.61
C VAL A 162 -8.46 -11.09 7.66
N ASN A 163 -8.36 -12.19 6.88
CA ASN A 163 -9.38 -12.61 5.91
C ASN A 163 -10.35 -13.65 6.46
N ARG A 164 -10.36 -13.88 7.76
CA ARG A 164 -11.22 -14.89 8.41
C ARG A 164 -12.68 -14.69 8.02
N SER A 165 -13.33 -15.77 7.57
CA SER A 165 -14.75 -15.81 7.14
C SER A 165 -15.09 -14.86 5.99
N GLN A 166 -14.13 -14.51 5.12
CA GLN A 166 -14.32 -13.62 4.00
C GLN A 166 -13.93 -14.27 2.68
N SER A 167 -14.72 -14.03 1.63
CA SER A 167 -14.41 -14.37 0.24
C SER A 167 -13.99 -13.11 -0.52
N SER A 168 -12.96 -13.20 -1.37
CA SER A 168 -12.58 -12.10 -2.26
C SER A 168 -13.71 -11.70 -3.22
N ASN A 169 -14.56 -12.66 -3.61
CA ASN A 169 -15.70 -12.43 -4.51
C ASN A 169 -16.81 -11.59 -3.87
N ASP A 170 -16.85 -11.51 -2.54
CA ASP A 170 -17.72 -10.60 -1.78
C ASP A 170 -16.97 -9.35 -1.36
N THR A 171 -15.78 -9.52 -0.80
CA THR A 171 -15.00 -8.44 -0.20
C THR A 171 -14.67 -7.34 -1.21
N PHE A 172 -14.21 -7.70 -2.43
CA PHE A 172 -13.78 -6.72 -3.41
C PHE A 172 -14.95 -5.88 -3.96
N PRO A 173 -16.09 -6.45 -4.42
CA PRO A 173 -17.23 -5.64 -4.83
C PRO A 173 -17.82 -4.80 -3.67
N THR A 174 -17.82 -5.31 -2.44
CA THR A 174 -18.24 -4.52 -1.28
C THR A 174 -17.35 -3.30 -1.09
N VAL A 175 -16.03 -3.46 -1.22
CA VAL A 175 -15.06 -2.34 -1.16
C VAL A 175 -15.32 -1.33 -2.28
N MET A 176 -15.64 -1.78 -3.49
CA MET A 176 -16.00 -0.88 -4.60
C MET A 176 -17.23 -0.03 -4.25
N HIS A 177 -18.27 -0.63 -3.69
CA HIS A 177 -19.48 0.09 -3.26
C HIS A 177 -19.20 1.09 -2.13
N ILE A 178 -18.41 0.69 -1.12
CA ILE A 178 -18.01 1.59 -0.03
C ILE A 178 -17.24 2.79 -0.59
N ALA A 179 -16.25 2.55 -1.45
CA ALA A 179 -15.46 3.60 -2.06
C ALA A 179 -16.33 4.56 -2.89
N ALA A 180 -17.18 4.02 -3.76
CA ALA A 180 -18.08 4.84 -4.59
C ALA A 180 -19.04 5.67 -3.74
N ALA A 181 -19.70 5.07 -2.75
CA ALA A 181 -20.61 5.78 -1.86
C ALA A 181 -19.91 6.90 -1.07
N THR A 182 -18.70 6.62 -0.58
CA THR A 182 -17.89 7.60 0.15
C THR A 182 -17.51 8.78 -0.74
N GLU A 183 -16.98 8.54 -1.94
CA GLU A 183 -16.57 9.59 -2.87
C GLU A 183 -17.77 10.42 -3.38
N ILE A 184 -18.90 9.79 -3.64
CA ILE A 184 -20.14 10.51 -4.05
C ILE A 184 -20.59 11.45 -2.93
N ASN A 185 -20.69 10.96 -1.70
CA ASN A 185 -21.23 11.74 -0.60
C ASN A 185 -20.26 12.81 -0.08
N SER A 186 -18.94 12.50 -0.03
CA SER A 186 -17.95 13.42 0.54
C SER A 186 -17.40 14.44 -0.45
N ARG A 187 -17.42 14.13 -1.76
CA ARG A 187 -16.79 14.97 -2.79
C ARG A 187 -17.74 15.41 -3.90
N LEU A 188 -18.43 14.47 -4.57
CA LEU A 188 -19.24 14.80 -5.74
C LEU A 188 -20.43 15.68 -5.36
N ILE A 189 -21.26 15.26 -4.41
CA ILE A 189 -22.45 16.00 -4.01
C ILE A 189 -22.11 17.40 -3.46
N PRO A 190 -21.12 17.61 -2.56
CA PRO A 190 -20.74 18.95 -2.12
C PRO A 190 -20.27 19.85 -3.26
N ASN A 191 -19.46 19.34 -4.19
CA ASN A 191 -18.98 20.12 -5.33
C ASN A 191 -20.12 20.52 -6.29
N LEU A 192 -21.07 19.62 -6.55
CA LEU A 192 -22.26 19.93 -7.34
C LEU A 192 -23.13 21.00 -6.67
N LYS A 193 -23.31 20.93 -5.35
CA LYS A 193 -24.02 21.95 -4.59
C LYS A 193 -23.35 23.33 -4.68
N THR A 194 -22.02 23.37 -4.57
CA THR A 194 -21.22 24.59 -4.72
C THR A 194 -21.42 25.19 -6.12
N LEU A 195 -21.33 24.36 -7.17
CA LEU A 195 -21.54 24.77 -8.54
C LEU A 195 -22.97 25.33 -8.74
N GLN A 196 -23.98 24.58 -8.27
CA GLN A 196 -25.39 25.02 -8.32
C GLN A 196 -25.60 26.40 -7.67
N THR A 197 -25.05 26.59 -6.46
CA THR A 197 -25.14 27.87 -5.75
C THR A 197 -24.48 28.99 -6.55
N SER A 198 -23.30 28.75 -7.10
CA SER A 198 -22.55 29.73 -7.90
C SER A 198 -23.32 30.13 -9.19
N LEU A 199 -23.93 29.17 -9.87
CA LEU A 199 -24.73 29.43 -11.05
C LEU A 199 -26.02 30.22 -10.67
N HIS A 200 -26.72 29.80 -9.61
CA HIS A 200 -27.94 30.45 -9.15
C HIS A 200 -27.71 31.91 -8.72
N SER A 201 -26.53 32.24 -8.19
CA SER A 201 -26.18 33.61 -7.81
C SER A 201 -25.91 34.54 -9.00
N LYS A 202 -25.87 34.01 -10.23
CA LYS A 202 -25.64 34.79 -11.47
C LYS A 202 -26.93 35.02 -12.26
N VAL A 203 -28.03 34.42 -11.84
CA VAL A 203 -29.37 34.60 -12.40
C VAL A 203 -30.16 35.60 -11.56
#